data_7f93e25c477d7ab1191d31ef3d62b330
#
_entry.id   7f93e25c477d7ab1191d31ef3d62b330
#
_cell.length_a   1.000
_cell.length_b   1.000
_cell.length_c   1.000
_cell.angle_alpha   90.00
_cell.angle_beta   90.00
_cell.angle_gamma   90.00
#
_symmetry.space_group_name_H-M   'P 1'
#
loop_
_entity.id
_entity.type
_entity.pdbx_description
1 polymer ?
#
loop_
_entity_poly.entity_id
_entity_poly.type
_entity_poly.pdbx_seq_one_letter_code
_entity_poly.pdbx_strand_id
1 'polypeptide(L)'
;MRDIIDINSNDNVLFVTSQCNNRCIMCCQPPSKVNDLDRNFEKNMKIVSSAPKELISLGITGGEPTLLGDRLFTLINHIKAELPNTEIHLLSNGRAFSNMLFAKKLKECGTDKILIGIPLHSDCAADHNYIAQDTNAFEETLQGLYNLERCGFDVELRVVLNKVTCKRLPQMANFIYRNLPFVRYISLMGLEYTGFTIKNHDIVWIDPLEYQNELEKATLELARWGLNVSIFNLPHCVLKKSLWKYSVKSISDWKNEYAEFCDECLMKDNCCGLFATSRRQSEGLKPITEIQCD
;
A
#
# COMPACT_ATOMS: atom_id res chain seq x y z
N MET A 1 1.90 17.08 -2.05
CA MET A 1 3.10 16.23 -1.83
C MET A 1 4.26 17.15 -1.58
N ARG A 2 5.06 16.90 -0.55
CA ARG A 2 6.21 17.76 -0.22
C ARG A 2 7.30 17.56 -1.27
N ASP A 3 7.90 18.65 -1.75
CA ASP A 3 8.99 18.62 -2.74
C ASP A 3 10.37 18.59 -2.05
N ILE A 4 10.40 18.33 -0.74
CA ILE A 4 11.60 18.38 0.10
C ILE A 4 11.60 17.12 0.97
N ILE A 5 12.76 16.47 1.07
CA ILE A 5 13.00 15.38 2.00
C ILE A 5 13.18 15.97 3.40
N ASP A 6 12.43 15.43 4.35
CA ASP A 6 12.51 15.78 5.78
C ASP A 6 13.04 14.57 6.55
N ILE A 7 14.23 14.69 7.13
CA ILE A 7 14.87 13.60 7.87
C ILE A 7 14.10 13.18 9.13
N ASN A 8 13.25 14.07 9.66
CA ASN A 8 12.43 13.79 10.83
C ASN A 8 11.09 13.12 10.47
N SER A 9 10.78 12.98 9.17
CA SER A 9 9.57 12.32 8.69
C SER A 9 9.89 10.94 8.15
N ASN A 10 9.07 9.96 8.49
CA ASN A 10 9.11 8.63 7.89
C ASN A 10 8.37 8.58 6.53
N ASP A 11 7.67 9.66 6.15
CA ASP A 11 6.87 9.75 4.91
C ASP A 11 7.60 10.56 3.83
N ASN A 12 8.79 10.12 3.47
CA ASN A 12 9.53 10.70 2.35
C ASN A 12 9.25 9.91 1.08
N VAL A 13 8.69 10.57 0.06
CA VAL A 13 8.33 9.91 -1.19
C VAL A 13 8.71 10.75 -2.40
N LEU A 14 9.20 10.09 -3.44
CA LEU A 14 9.39 10.65 -4.77
C LEU A 14 8.14 10.34 -5.61
N PHE A 15 7.44 11.37 -6.03
CA PHE A 15 6.33 11.24 -6.96
C PHE A 15 6.85 11.31 -8.39
N VAL A 16 6.76 10.19 -9.12
CA VAL A 16 7.40 10.09 -10.43
C VAL A 16 6.49 10.40 -11.62
N THR A 17 5.20 10.14 -11.50
CA THR A 17 4.23 10.48 -12.55
C THR A 17 2.80 10.43 -12.02
N SER A 18 1.93 11.23 -12.64
CA SER A 18 0.48 11.15 -12.44
C SER A 18 -0.20 10.15 -13.40
N GLN A 19 0.55 9.56 -14.33
CA GLN A 19 0.04 8.57 -15.27
C GLN A 19 0.02 7.16 -14.65
N CYS A 20 -0.96 6.35 -15.05
CA CYS A 20 -1.07 4.93 -14.67
C CYS A 20 -1.71 4.14 -15.80
N ASN A 21 -1.27 2.90 -15.97
CA ASN A 21 -1.88 1.93 -16.89
C ASN A 21 -3.07 1.17 -16.26
N ASN A 22 -3.41 1.43 -14.99
CA ASN A 22 -4.66 1.04 -14.34
C ASN A 22 -5.57 2.26 -14.12
N ARG A 23 -6.87 1.99 -13.92
CA ARG A 23 -7.87 3.01 -13.53
C ARG A 23 -8.71 2.50 -12.35
N CYS A 24 -8.03 2.03 -11.31
CA CYS A 24 -8.66 1.36 -10.17
C CYS A 24 -9.85 2.16 -9.64
N ILE A 25 -11.00 1.49 -9.46
CA ILE A 25 -12.28 2.15 -9.11
C ILE A 25 -12.24 2.83 -7.73
N MET A 26 -11.26 2.50 -6.87
CA MET A 26 -11.05 3.11 -5.55
C MET A 26 -9.75 3.92 -5.48
N CYS A 27 -9.14 4.30 -6.60
CA CYS A 27 -7.87 5.02 -6.60
C CYS A 27 -7.99 6.35 -5.85
N CYS A 28 -7.18 6.55 -4.80
CA CYS A 28 -7.12 7.79 -4.03
C CYS A 28 -6.47 8.93 -4.81
N GLN A 29 -5.59 8.60 -5.77
CA GLN A 29 -4.94 9.53 -6.69
C GLN A 29 -5.27 9.17 -8.14
N PRO A 30 -6.45 9.53 -8.65
CA PRO A 30 -6.86 9.18 -10.01
C PRO A 30 -5.83 9.58 -11.06
N PRO A 31 -5.51 8.67 -12.01
CA PRO A 31 -4.49 8.93 -13.00
C PRO A 31 -4.87 10.10 -13.93
N SER A 32 -3.87 10.90 -14.29
CA SER A 32 -3.96 12.01 -15.23
C SER A 32 -3.49 11.59 -16.61
N LYS A 33 -3.97 12.32 -17.64
CA LYS A 33 -3.46 12.21 -19.02
C LYS A 33 -2.25 13.12 -19.27
N VAL A 34 -1.87 13.95 -18.30
CA VAL A 34 -0.72 14.86 -18.43
C VAL A 34 0.55 14.04 -18.48
N ASN A 35 1.40 14.31 -19.47
CA ASN A 35 2.74 13.72 -19.51
C ASN A 35 3.67 14.56 -18.64
N ASP A 36 3.95 14.06 -17.45
CA ASP A 36 4.79 14.69 -16.44
C ASP A 36 6.07 13.88 -16.12
N LEU A 37 6.32 12.80 -16.89
CA LEU A 37 7.44 11.88 -16.67
C LEU A 37 8.80 12.58 -16.68
N ASP A 38 9.09 13.37 -17.72
CA ASP A 38 10.39 14.01 -17.88
C ASP A 38 10.63 15.02 -16.76
N ARG A 39 9.65 15.90 -16.54
CA ARG A 39 9.72 16.95 -15.50
C ARG A 39 9.93 16.36 -14.12
N ASN A 40 9.14 15.32 -13.76
CA ASN A 40 9.23 14.71 -12.45
C ASN A 40 10.52 13.88 -12.29
N PHE A 41 11.02 13.24 -13.36
CA PHE A 41 12.30 12.54 -13.32
C PHE A 41 13.44 13.49 -12.99
N GLU A 42 13.58 14.60 -13.74
CA GLU A 42 14.63 15.62 -13.49
C GLU A 42 14.53 16.23 -12.09
N LYS A 43 13.30 16.51 -11.64
CA LYS A 43 13.03 17.01 -10.30
C LYS A 43 13.50 16.01 -9.23
N ASN A 44 13.12 14.75 -9.37
CA ASN A 44 13.46 13.71 -8.40
C ASN A 44 14.96 13.43 -8.34
N MET A 45 15.68 13.48 -9.47
CA MET A 45 17.15 13.40 -9.49
C MET A 45 17.77 14.50 -8.62
N LYS A 46 17.29 15.75 -8.73
CA LYS A 46 17.77 16.88 -7.92
C LYS A 46 17.42 16.71 -6.43
N ILE A 47 16.21 16.25 -6.11
CA ILE A 47 15.78 15.98 -4.72
C ILE A 47 16.72 14.94 -4.10
N VAL A 48 17.01 13.85 -4.77
CA VAL A 48 17.90 12.79 -4.28
C VAL A 48 19.32 13.33 -4.05
N SER A 49 19.88 14.12 -4.98
CA SER A 49 21.22 14.70 -4.83
C SER A 49 21.34 15.66 -3.65
N SER A 50 20.24 16.30 -3.23
CA SER A 50 20.19 17.23 -2.10
C SER A 50 19.68 16.64 -0.80
N ALA A 51 19.28 15.35 -0.80
CA ALA A 51 18.72 14.70 0.36
C ALA A 51 19.76 14.46 1.47
N PRO A 52 19.36 14.51 2.75
CA PRO A 52 20.23 14.13 3.87
C PRO A 52 20.73 12.70 3.75
N LYS A 53 22.02 12.46 3.98
CA LYS A 53 22.67 11.14 3.80
C LYS A 53 22.23 10.11 4.86
N GLU A 54 21.65 10.58 5.95
CA GLU A 54 21.13 9.80 7.06
C GLU A 54 19.68 9.35 6.85
N LEU A 55 19.10 9.63 5.68
CA LEU A 55 17.74 9.23 5.36
C LEU A 55 17.58 7.71 5.46
N ILE A 56 16.64 7.25 6.28
CA ILE A 56 16.44 5.81 6.54
C ILE A 56 15.61 5.15 5.45
N SER A 57 14.55 5.81 4.98
CA SER A 57 13.62 5.25 3.99
C SER A 57 13.15 6.27 2.97
N LEU A 58 12.92 5.82 1.74
CA LEU A 58 12.45 6.64 0.63
C LEU A 58 11.47 5.86 -0.24
N GLY A 59 10.23 6.34 -0.31
CA GLY A 59 9.21 5.79 -1.19
C GLY A 59 9.39 6.28 -2.64
N ILE A 60 9.13 5.41 -3.61
CA ILE A 60 8.93 5.78 -5.02
C ILE A 60 7.47 5.46 -5.35
N THR A 61 6.70 6.48 -5.67
CA THR A 61 5.26 6.37 -5.91
C THR A 61 4.81 7.25 -7.08
N GLY A 62 3.52 7.20 -7.38
CA GLY A 62 2.89 8.01 -8.42
C GLY A 62 1.57 7.40 -8.84
N GLY A 63 1.21 7.57 -10.10
CA GLY A 63 0.23 6.70 -10.74
C GLY A 63 0.82 5.30 -10.87
N GLU A 64 1.78 5.11 -11.79
CA GLU A 64 2.55 3.87 -11.92
C GLU A 64 4.03 4.17 -12.23
N PRO A 65 4.93 3.94 -11.27
CA PRO A 65 6.35 4.26 -11.43
C PRO A 65 7.06 3.53 -12.57
N THR A 66 6.63 2.31 -12.91
CA THR A 66 7.26 1.54 -13.99
C THR A 66 7.06 2.15 -15.39
N LEU A 67 6.16 3.13 -15.52
CA LEU A 67 6.02 3.91 -16.77
C LEU A 67 7.24 4.78 -17.08
N LEU A 68 8.14 5.01 -16.11
CA LEU A 68 9.45 5.60 -16.37
C LEU A 68 10.34 4.75 -17.29
N GLY A 69 10.06 3.46 -17.43
CA GLY A 69 10.91 2.53 -18.20
C GLY A 69 12.34 2.49 -17.63
N ASP A 70 13.35 2.58 -18.50
CA ASP A 70 14.76 2.51 -18.08
C ASP A 70 15.19 3.65 -17.13
N ARG A 71 14.48 4.77 -17.13
CA ARG A 71 14.72 5.87 -16.18
C ARG A 71 14.40 5.50 -14.73
N LEU A 72 13.53 4.51 -14.49
CA LEU A 72 13.30 3.99 -13.14
C LEU A 72 14.59 3.37 -12.57
N PHE A 73 15.31 2.60 -13.37
CA PHE A 73 16.59 2.00 -12.97
C PHE A 73 17.67 3.05 -12.75
N THR A 74 17.71 4.08 -13.60
CA THR A 74 18.60 5.24 -13.44
C THR A 74 18.33 5.95 -12.11
N LEU A 75 17.06 6.20 -11.77
CA LEU A 75 16.66 6.83 -10.51
C LEU A 75 17.05 5.97 -9.30
N ILE A 76 16.78 4.66 -9.34
CA ILE A 76 17.14 3.74 -8.25
C ILE A 76 18.65 3.68 -8.05
N ASN A 77 19.44 3.58 -9.13
CA ASN A 77 20.90 3.60 -9.05
C ASN A 77 21.40 4.92 -8.47
N HIS A 78 20.79 6.04 -8.84
CA HIS A 78 21.14 7.35 -8.29
C HIS A 78 20.83 7.43 -6.79
N ILE A 79 19.66 6.91 -6.34
CA ILE A 79 19.32 6.83 -4.92
C ILE A 79 20.38 6.00 -4.18
N LYS A 80 20.73 4.81 -4.67
CA LYS A 80 21.73 3.94 -4.03
C LYS A 80 23.13 4.56 -3.96
N ALA A 81 23.51 5.34 -4.98
CA ALA A 81 24.80 6.05 -4.99
C ALA A 81 24.81 7.22 -3.99
N GLU A 82 23.75 8.03 -3.96
CA GLU A 82 23.68 9.20 -3.09
C GLU A 82 23.31 8.86 -1.64
N LEU A 83 22.46 7.84 -1.44
CA LEU A 83 21.84 7.46 -0.17
C LEU A 83 22.05 5.95 0.10
N PRO A 84 23.28 5.47 0.32
CA PRO A 84 23.62 4.04 0.33
C PRO A 84 22.98 3.28 1.50
N ASN A 85 22.53 3.98 2.55
CA ASN A 85 21.90 3.37 3.72
C ASN A 85 20.37 3.41 3.70
N THR A 86 19.78 4.09 2.71
CA THR A 86 18.33 4.28 2.61
C THR A 86 17.63 3.02 2.07
N GLU A 87 16.57 2.61 2.74
CA GLU A 87 15.65 1.60 2.23
C GLU A 87 14.72 2.22 1.18
N ILE A 88 14.59 1.57 0.03
CA ILE A 88 13.71 2.02 -1.06
C ILE A 88 12.40 1.22 -1.00
N HIS A 89 11.27 1.91 -0.90
CA HIS A 89 9.96 1.31 -1.00
C HIS A 89 9.31 1.69 -2.34
N LEU A 90 9.39 0.78 -3.33
CA LEU A 90 8.79 0.98 -4.66
C LEU A 90 7.33 0.53 -4.65
N LEU A 91 6.39 1.48 -4.84
CA LEU A 91 4.96 1.19 -4.94
C LEU A 91 4.55 1.09 -6.41
N SER A 92 4.23 -0.11 -6.86
CA SER A 92 3.87 -0.40 -8.26
C SER A 92 2.66 -1.33 -8.33
N ASN A 93 1.87 -1.26 -9.40
CA ASN A 93 0.82 -2.24 -9.65
C ASN A 93 1.35 -3.63 -10.06
N GLY A 94 2.66 -3.77 -10.24
CA GLY A 94 3.33 -5.04 -10.49
C GLY A 94 3.33 -5.51 -11.95
N ARG A 95 2.49 -4.94 -12.81
CA ARG A 95 2.22 -5.45 -14.15
C ARG A 95 3.44 -5.45 -15.08
N ALA A 96 4.26 -4.41 -15.02
CA ALA A 96 5.48 -4.33 -15.84
C ALA A 96 6.48 -5.46 -15.54
N PHE A 97 6.48 -5.97 -14.30
CA PHE A 97 7.33 -7.09 -13.89
C PHE A 97 6.86 -8.45 -14.45
N SER A 98 5.68 -8.53 -15.08
CA SER A 98 5.29 -9.71 -15.86
C SER A 98 6.29 -10.00 -16.98
N ASN A 99 6.96 -8.97 -17.49
CA ASN A 99 8.11 -9.09 -18.35
C ASN A 99 9.37 -9.40 -17.52
N MET A 100 9.86 -10.64 -17.61
CA MET A 100 11.06 -11.10 -16.89
C MET A 100 12.30 -10.23 -17.20
N LEU A 101 12.43 -9.68 -18.39
CA LEU A 101 13.58 -8.82 -18.73
C LEU A 101 13.52 -7.51 -17.94
N PHE A 102 12.33 -6.95 -17.72
CA PHE A 102 12.16 -5.75 -16.89
C PHE A 102 12.51 -6.04 -15.42
N ALA A 103 12.06 -7.19 -14.87
CA ALA A 103 12.42 -7.60 -13.51
C ALA A 103 13.93 -7.85 -13.35
N LYS A 104 14.58 -8.46 -14.35
CA LYS A 104 16.04 -8.66 -14.37
C LYS A 104 16.81 -7.33 -14.43
N LYS A 105 16.38 -6.36 -15.22
CA LYS A 105 16.98 -5.02 -15.24
C LYS A 105 16.88 -4.34 -13.87
N LEU A 106 15.75 -4.48 -13.17
CA LEU A 106 15.65 -3.97 -11.81
C LEU A 106 16.64 -4.69 -10.87
N LYS A 107 16.82 -6.01 -11.02
CA LYS A 107 17.80 -6.78 -10.24
C LYS A 107 19.23 -6.28 -10.43
N GLU A 108 19.60 -5.79 -11.61
CA GLU A 108 20.91 -5.19 -11.88
C GLU A 108 21.20 -3.95 -11.01
N CYS A 109 20.16 -3.28 -10.51
CA CYS A 109 20.30 -2.21 -9.50
C CYS A 109 20.60 -2.76 -8.09
N GLY A 110 20.61 -4.08 -7.89
CA GLY A 110 20.71 -4.77 -6.60
C GLY A 110 19.35 -4.92 -5.92
N THR A 111 19.15 -6.03 -5.21
CA THR A 111 17.87 -6.33 -4.53
C THR A 111 17.87 -5.89 -3.07
N ASP A 112 19.03 -5.72 -2.47
CA ASP A 112 19.20 -5.27 -1.11
C ASP A 112 18.58 -3.88 -0.89
N LYS A 113 17.91 -3.73 0.24
CA LYS A 113 17.23 -2.49 0.64
C LYS A 113 16.14 -2.03 -0.35
N ILE A 114 15.57 -2.94 -1.15
CA ILE A 114 14.41 -2.64 -2.00
C ILE A 114 13.24 -3.52 -1.57
N LEU A 115 12.19 -2.88 -1.07
CA LEU A 115 10.87 -3.49 -0.84
C LEU A 115 9.91 -3.04 -1.93
N ILE A 116 9.21 -3.99 -2.56
CA ILE A 116 8.26 -3.67 -3.63
C ILE A 116 6.85 -3.91 -3.14
N GLY A 117 6.07 -2.82 -3.00
CA GLY A 117 4.67 -2.86 -2.59
C GLY A 117 3.76 -3.03 -3.80
N ILE A 118 3.03 -4.17 -3.86
CA ILE A 118 2.16 -4.53 -4.98
C ILE A 118 0.73 -4.75 -4.48
N PRO A 119 -0.28 -4.08 -5.06
CA PRO A 119 -1.67 -4.31 -4.73
C PRO A 119 -2.18 -5.63 -5.31
N LEU A 120 -2.85 -6.42 -4.45
CA LEU A 120 -3.65 -7.56 -4.87
C LEU A 120 -5.11 -7.28 -4.46
N HIS A 121 -6.01 -7.17 -5.43
CA HIS A 121 -7.38 -6.73 -5.20
C HIS A 121 -8.36 -7.89 -4.94
N SER A 122 -8.06 -9.08 -5.45
CA SER A 122 -8.84 -10.31 -5.26
C SER A 122 -7.98 -11.53 -5.53
N ASP A 123 -8.47 -12.69 -5.08
CA ASP A 123 -7.94 -14.02 -5.39
C ASP A 123 -8.41 -14.55 -6.76
N CYS A 124 -9.25 -13.81 -7.46
CA CYS A 124 -9.76 -14.18 -8.77
C CYS A 124 -9.65 -13.03 -9.80
N ALA A 125 -9.43 -13.42 -11.05
CA ALA A 125 -9.24 -12.48 -12.15
C ALA A 125 -10.44 -11.54 -12.36
N ALA A 126 -11.66 -12.07 -12.24
CA ALA A 126 -12.87 -11.28 -12.47
C ALA A 126 -12.95 -10.05 -11.57
N ASP A 127 -12.77 -10.21 -10.27
CA ASP A 127 -12.87 -9.11 -9.30
C ASP A 127 -11.62 -8.22 -9.34
N HIS A 128 -10.42 -8.81 -9.47
CA HIS A 128 -9.19 -8.03 -9.56
C HIS A 128 -9.20 -7.11 -10.79
N ASN A 129 -9.52 -7.65 -11.96
CA ASN A 129 -9.59 -6.92 -13.21
C ASN A 129 -10.70 -5.86 -13.19
N TYR A 130 -11.84 -6.19 -12.59
CA TYR A 130 -12.91 -5.22 -12.37
C TYR A 130 -12.45 -4.03 -11.51
N ILE A 131 -11.72 -4.28 -10.44
CA ILE A 131 -11.18 -3.21 -9.58
C ILE A 131 -10.10 -2.41 -10.34
N ALA A 132 -9.17 -3.07 -11.02
CA ALA A 132 -8.07 -2.43 -11.75
C ALA A 132 -8.53 -1.72 -13.03
N GLN A 133 -9.73 -2.07 -13.54
CA GLN A 133 -10.28 -1.61 -14.82
C GLN A 133 -9.39 -1.98 -16.04
N ASP A 134 -8.84 -3.20 -15.99
CA ASP A 134 -8.03 -3.77 -17.06
C ASP A 134 -8.17 -5.30 -17.06
N THR A 135 -8.37 -5.89 -18.22
CA THR A 135 -8.69 -7.32 -18.38
C THR A 135 -7.50 -8.25 -18.13
N ASN A 136 -6.28 -7.76 -18.17
CA ASN A 136 -5.05 -8.54 -18.01
C ASN A 136 -4.37 -8.27 -16.65
N ALA A 137 -4.93 -7.37 -15.84
CA ALA A 137 -4.26 -6.90 -14.62
C ALA A 137 -3.93 -8.04 -13.66
N PHE A 138 -4.81 -9.02 -13.47
CA PHE A 138 -4.61 -10.12 -12.54
C PHE A 138 -3.42 -11.00 -12.93
N GLU A 139 -3.43 -11.50 -14.18
CA GLU A 139 -2.40 -12.38 -14.71
C GLU A 139 -1.04 -11.68 -14.76
N GLU A 140 -1.02 -10.42 -15.21
CA GLU A 140 0.22 -9.64 -15.27
C GLU A 140 0.76 -9.35 -13.87
N THR A 141 -0.09 -9.01 -12.90
CA THR A 141 0.32 -8.78 -11.50
C THR A 141 0.87 -10.05 -10.87
N LEU A 142 0.18 -11.20 -11.03
CA LEU A 142 0.67 -12.48 -10.51
C LEU A 142 1.99 -12.90 -11.15
N GLN A 143 2.10 -12.82 -12.47
CA GLN A 143 3.35 -13.12 -13.17
C GLN A 143 4.47 -12.18 -12.70
N GLY A 144 4.14 -10.91 -12.45
CA GLY A 144 5.08 -9.93 -11.89
C GLY A 144 5.58 -10.33 -10.51
N LEU A 145 4.69 -10.74 -9.62
CA LEU A 145 5.02 -11.24 -8.27
C LEU A 145 6.00 -12.44 -8.34
N TYR A 146 5.71 -13.44 -9.17
CA TYR A 146 6.59 -14.59 -9.35
C TYR A 146 7.95 -14.22 -9.96
N ASN A 147 7.99 -13.27 -10.89
CA ASN A 147 9.24 -12.82 -11.49
C ASN A 147 10.10 -12.02 -10.49
N LEU A 148 9.48 -11.23 -9.62
CA LEU A 148 10.17 -10.51 -8.55
C LEU A 148 10.76 -11.48 -7.52
N GLU A 149 10.02 -12.52 -7.13
CA GLU A 149 10.51 -13.58 -6.25
C GLU A 149 11.71 -14.29 -6.88
N ARG A 150 11.63 -14.72 -8.14
CA ARG A 150 12.75 -15.34 -8.89
C ARG A 150 13.97 -14.42 -9.00
N CYS A 151 13.76 -13.12 -8.99
CA CYS A 151 14.83 -12.13 -8.97
C CYS A 151 15.40 -11.88 -7.55
N GLY A 152 14.74 -12.37 -6.49
CA GLY A 152 15.18 -12.25 -5.10
C GLY A 152 14.78 -10.92 -4.44
N PHE A 153 13.67 -10.31 -4.86
CA PHE A 153 13.14 -9.13 -4.23
C PHE A 153 12.22 -9.46 -3.06
N ASP A 154 12.28 -8.62 -2.03
CA ASP A 154 11.26 -8.59 -0.98
C ASP A 154 9.98 -7.93 -1.51
N VAL A 155 8.84 -8.56 -1.27
CA VAL A 155 7.53 -8.07 -1.73
C VAL A 155 6.60 -7.84 -0.55
N GLU A 156 5.91 -6.68 -0.55
CA GLU A 156 4.74 -6.38 0.27
C GLU A 156 3.48 -6.53 -0.58
N LEU A 157 2.53 -7.37 -0.17
CA LEU A 157 1.18 -7.36 -0.74
C LEU A 157 0.33 -6.31 -0.05
N ARG A 158 -0.33 -5.46 -0.82
CA ARG A 158 -1.20 -4.40 -0.33
C ARG A 158 -2.65 -4.68 -0.74
N VAL A 159 -3.51 -4.89 0.24
CA VAL A 159 -4.91 -5.23 0.04
C VAL A 159 -5.78 -4.09 0.54
N VAL A 160 -6.40 -3.33 -0.37
CA VAL A 160 -7.32 -2.26 0.00
C VAL A 160 -8.70 -2.86 0.27
N LEU A 161 -9.18 -2.70 1.50
CA LEU A 161 -10.44 -3.24 1.99
C LEU A 161 -11.61 -2.41 1.44
N ASN A 162 -12.31 -2.94 0.45
CA ASN A 162 -13.46 -2.32 -0.18
C ASN A 162 -14.59 -3.35 -0.37
N LYS A 163 -15.77 -2.89 -0.74
CA LYS A 163 -16.98 -3.73 -0.85
C LYS A 163 -16.83 -4.95 -1.76
N VAL A 164 -15.97 -4.89 -2.79
CA VAL A 164 -15.69 -6.02 -3.68
C VAL A 164 -14.69 -6.97 -3.02
N THR A 165 -13.54 -6.46 -2.56
CA THR A 165 -12.47 -7.24 -1.94
C THR A 165 -12.92 -7.95 -0.67
N CYS A 166 -13.68 -7.27 0.20
CA CYS A 166 -14.08 -7.80 1.51
C CYS A 166 -14.92 -9.08 1.41
N LYS A 167 -15.71 -9.24 0.35
CA LYS A 167 -16.53 -10.45 0.13
C LYS A 167 -15.71 -11.74 0.05
N ARG A 168 -14.44 -11.62 -0.34
CA ARG A 168 -13.55 -12.76 -0.61
C ARG A 168 -12.29 -12.77 0.25
N LEU A 169 -12.24 -11.97 1.33
CA LEU A 169 -11.03 -11.89 2.18
C LEU A 169 -10.55 -13.25 2.70
N PRO A 170 -11.40 -14.16 3.22
CA PRO A 170 -10.94 -15.48 3.65
C PRO A 170 -10.39 -16.33 2.50
N GLN A 171 -11.03 -16.29 1.32
CA GLN A 171 -10.55 -16.99 0.12
C GLN A 171 -9.21 -16.41 -0.35
N MET A 172 -9.08 -15.08 -0.29
CA MET A 172 -7.84 -14.38 -0.63
C MET A 172 -6.70 -14.73 0.33
N ALA A 173 -6.97 -14.85 1.63
CA ALA A 173 -5.99 -15.31 2.61
C ALA A 173 -5.47 -16.71 2.27
N ASN A 174 -6.36 -17.64 1.93
CA ASN A 174 -6.00 -18.99 1.49
C ASN A 174 -5.21 -18.98 0.18
N PHE A 175 -5.61 -18.13 -0.78
CA PHE A 175 -4.90 -17.95 -2.05
C PHE A 175 -3.47 -17.46 -1.82
N ILE A 176 -3.28 -16.43 -0.98
CA ILE A 176 -1.95 -15.88 -0.65
C ILE A 176 -1.07 -16.96 -0.02
N TYR A 177 -1.58 -17.66 0.98
CA TYR A 177 -0.84 -18.74 1.63
C TYR A 177 -0.37 -19.82 0.65
N ARG A 178 -1.25 -20.25 -0.28
CA ARG A 178 -0.94 -21.35 -1.20
C ARG A 178 -0.05 -20.95 -2.38
N ASN A 179 -0.23 -19.72 -2.88
CA ASN A 179 0.38 -19.32 -4.16
C ASN A 179 1.48 -18.28 -4.00
N LEU A 180 1.47 -17.51 -2.90
CA LEU A 180 2.40 -16.39 -2.67
C LEU A 180 3.08 -16.48 -1.29
N PRO A 181 3.54 -17.68 -0.83
CA PRO A 181 4.13 -17.84 0.51
C PRO A 181 5.46 -17.10 0.69
N PHE A 182 6.05 -16.60 -0.39
CA PHE A 182 7.30 -15.86 -0.42
C PHE A 182 7.14 -14.37 -0.08
N VAL A 183 5.91 -13.84 0.00
CA VAL A 183 5.71 -12.43 0.31
C VAL A 183 6.17 -12.12 1.73
N ARG A 184 6.90 -11.03 1.89
CA ARG A 184 7.48 -10.66 3.16
C ARG A 184 6.48 -10.02 4.11
N TYR A 185 5.56 -9.18 3.56
CA TYR A 185 4.55 -8.47 4.32
C TYR A 185 3.20 -8.51 3.60
N ILE A 186 2.12 -8.49 4.38
CA ILE A 186 0.75 -8.37 3.90
C ILE A 186 0.09 -7.21 4.64
N SER A 187 -0.25 -6.16 3.91
CA SER A 187 -0.85 -4.94 4.43
C SER A 187 -2.33 -4.88 4.06
N LEU A 188 -3.21 -5.16 5.03
CA LEU A 188 -4.65 -5.01 4.91
C LEU A 188 -5.00 -3.56 5.25
N MET A 189 -5.46 -2.78 4.27
CA MET A 189 -5.56 -1.34 4.40
C MET A 189 -7.01 -0.89 4.32
N GLY A 190 -7.51 -0.21 5.36
CA GLY A 190 -8.80 0.48 5.31
C GLY A 190 -8.87 1.44 4.12
N LEU A 191 -10.03 1.47 3.47
CA LEU A 191 -10.26 2.29 2.27
C LEU A 191 -10.16 3.78 2.61
N GLU A 192 -9.30 4.48 1.89
CA GLU A 192 -9.24 5.96 1.94
C GLU A 192 -10.37 6.55 1.09
N TYR A 193 -11.31 7.25 1.73
CA TYR A 193 -12.48 7.80 1.05
C TYR A 193 -12.15 9.13 0.36
N THR A 194 -11.43 9.05 -0.75
CA THR A 194 -11.04 10.17 -1.61
C THR A 194 -10.92 9.74 -3.07
N GLY A 195 -10.63 10.65 -3.99
CA GLY A 195 -10.40 10.34 -5.40
C GLY A 195 -11.58 9.63 -6.07
N PHE A 196 -11.31 8.48 -6.73
CA PHE A 196 -12.35 7.70 -7.40
C PHE A 196 -13.31 6.99 -6.44
N THR A 197 -12.93 6.78 -5.18
CA THR A 197 -13.83 6.24 -4.16
C THR A 197 -15.09 7.09 -4.01
N ILE A 198 -14.97 8.42 -4.09
CA ILE A 198 -16.12 9.32 -3.97
C ILE A 198 -17.12 9.12 -5.12
N LYS A 199 -16.60 8.95 -6.35
CA LYS A 199 -17.45 8.73 -7.55
C LYS A 199 -18.10 7.36 -7.57
N ASN A 200 -17.40 6.35 -7.03
CA ASN A 200 -17.79 4.94 -7.07
C ASN A 200 -18.30 4.46 -5.71
N HIS A 201 -18.82 5.39 -4.87
CA HIS A 201 -19.25 5.11 -3.50
C HIS A 201 -20.05 3.80 -3.38
N ASP A 202 -21.13 3.64 -4.12
CA ASP A 202 -22.04 2.50 -4.01
C ASP A 202 -21.39 1.15 -4.34
N ILE A 203 -20.30 1.20 -5.14
CA ILE A 203 -19.56 0.02 -5.59
C ILE A 203 -18.46 -0.36 -4.61
N VAL A 204 -17.75 0.64 -4.05
CA VAL A 204 -16.51 0.40 -3.31
C VAL A 204 -16.63 0.64 -1.81
N TRP A 205 -17.53 1.53 -1.36
CA TRP A 205 -17.69 1.82 0.06
C TRP A 205 -18.41 0.68 0.78
N ILE A 206 -17.87 0.32 1.91
CA ILE A 206 -18.46 -0.55 2.92
C ILE A 206 -17.98 -0.07 4.28
N ASP A 207 -18.87 0.02 5.26
CA ASP A 207 -18.45 0.43 6.60
C ASP A 207 -17.55 -0.68 7.20
N PRO A 208 -16.43 -0.31 7.84
CA PRO A 208 -15.53 -1.26 8.50
C PRO A 208 -16.24 -2.25 9.42
N LEU A 209 -17.34 -1.88 10.08
CA LEU A 209 -18.11 -2.76 10.93
C LEU A 209 -18.75 -3.94 10.18
N GLU A 210 -19.06 -3.77 8.90
CA GLU A 210 -19.78 -4.78 8.10
C GLU A 210 -18.90 -5.97 7.68
N TYR A 211 -17.56 -5.82 7.65
CA TYR A 211 -16.64 -6.88 7.21
C TYR A 211 -15.69 -7.40 8.30
N GLN A 212 -15.99 -7.11 9.57
CA GLN A 212 -15.12 -7.50 10.68
C GLN A 212 -14.92 -9.02 10.80
N ASN A 213 -15.95 -9.82 10.46
CA ASN A 213 -15.86 -11.29 10.52
C ASN A 213 -14.90 -11.83 9.44
N GLU A 214 -15.00 -11.30 8.22
CA GLU A 214 -14.16 -11.67 7.09
C GLU A 214 -12.71 -11.22 7.33
N LEU A 215 -12.53 -10.00 7.84
CA LEU A 215 -11.23 -9.46 8.20
C LEU A 215 -10.55 -10.30 9.29
N GLU A 216 -11.29 -10.65 10.34
CA GLU A 216 -10.76 -11.48 11.42
C GLU A 216 -10.32 -12.85 10.92
N LYS A 217 -11.21 -13.56 10.17
CA LYS A 217 -10.88 -14.87 9.60
C LYS A 217 -9.63 -14.80 8.72
N ALA A 218 -9.56 -13.83 7.82
CA ALA A 218 -8.41 -13.66 6.91
C ALA A 218 -7.13 -13.36 7.67
N THR A 219 -7.17 -12.40 8.61
CA THR A 219 -5.99 -11.99 9.37
C THR A 219 -5.45 -13.13 10.24
N LEU A 220 -6.33 -13.81 10.97
CA LEU A 220 -5.92 -14.92 11.85
C LEU A 220 -5.41 -16.12 11.05
N GLU A 221 -5.97 -16.39 9.88
CA GLU A 221 -5.48 -17.46 8.99
C GLU A 221 -4.09 -17.14 8.45
N LEU A 222 -3.86 -15.93 7.93
CA LEU A 222 -2.53 -15.50 7.47
C LEU A 222 -1.49 -15.58 8.60
N ALA A 223 -1.83 -15.08 9.79
CA ALA A 223 -0.95 -15.12 10.94
C ALA A 223 -0.68 -16.55 11.43
N ARG A 224 -1.68 -17.44 11.40
CA ARG A 224 -1.54 -18.86 11.76
C ARG A 224 -0.52 -19.57 10.88
N TRP A 225 -0.42 -19.18 9.61
CA TRP A 225 0.55 -19.72 8.66
C TRP A 225 1.92 -19.02 8.73
N GLY A 226 2.12 -18.14 9.72
CA GLY A 226 3.41 -17.45 9.94
C GLY A 226 3.69 -16.31 8.97
N LEU A 227 2.68 -15.83 8.23
CA LEU A 227 2.83 -14.68 7.36
C LEU A 227 2.73 -13.37 8.16
N ASN A 228 3.56 -12.39 7.81
CA ASN A 228 3.59 -11.09 8.46
C ASN A 228 2.41 -10.23 7.96
N VAL A 229 1.32 -10.20 8.72
CA VAL A 229 0.12 -9.43 8.39
C VAL A 229 -0.02 -8.22 9.30
N SER A 230 -0.38 -7.08 8.73
CA SER A 230 -0.67 -5.83 9.43
C SER A 230 -1.96 -5.20 8.89
N ILE A 231 -2.68 -4.50 9.77
CA ILE A 231 -3.90 -3.77 9.44
C ILE A 231 -3.62 -2.28 9.56
N PHE A 232 -3.82 -1.54 8.47
CA PHE A 232 -3.61 -0.10 8.38
C PHE A 232 -4.93 0.66 8.24
N ASN A 233 -4.96 1.91 8.67
CA ASN A 233 -6.05 2.86 8.47
C ASN A 233 -7.40 2.44 9.06
N LEU A 234 -7.41 1.56 10.05
CA LEU A 234 -8.61 1.15 10.80
C LEU A 234 -8.38 1.36 12.29
N PRO A 235 -9.06 2.33 12.92
CA PRO A 235 -8.92 2.59 14.36
C PRO A 235 -9.46 1.43 15.19
N HIS A 236 -8.93 1.25 16.39
CA HIS A 236 -9.28 0.15 17.29
C HIS A 236 -10.77 0.04 17.58
N CYS A 237 -11.51 1.16 17.65
CA CYS A 237 -12.95 1.17 17.96
C CYS A 237 -13.82 0.56 16.85
N VAL A 238 -13.31 0.37 15.63
CA VAL A 238 -14.00 -0.33 14.55
C VAL A 238 -13.42 -1.72 14.28
N LEU A 239 -12.39 -2.13 15.02
CA LEU A 239 -11.79 -3.45 14.93
C LEU A 239 -12.23 -4.35 16.07
N LYS A 240 -12.43 -5.64 15.79
CA LYS A 240 -12.52 -6.64 16.86
C LYS A 240 -11.24 -6.66 17.69
N LYS A 241 -11.37 -6.89 18.99
CA LYS A 241 -10.25 -6.91 19.94
C LYS A 241 -9.14 -7.91 19.55
N SER A 242 -9.50 -9.07 19.00
CA SER A 242 -8.58 -10.08 18.46
C SER A 242 -7.65 -9.53 17.37
N LEU A 243 -8.03 -8.43 16.69
CA LEU A 243 -7.29 -7.79 15.61
C LEU A 243 -6.39 -6.64 16.06
N TRP A 244 -6.53 -6.14 17.28
CA TRP A 244 -5.79 -4.95 17.74
C TRP A 244 -4.27 -5.11 17.65
N LYS A 245 -3.76 -6.32 17.94
CA LYS A 245 -2.31 -6.60 17.86
C LYS A 245 -1.73 -6.56 16.44
N TYR A 246 -2.59 -6.58 15.41
CA TYR A 246 -2.20 -6.47 14.01
C TYR A 246 -2.37 -5.05 13.47
N SER A 247 -3.05 -4.17 14.22
CA SER A 247 -3.28 -2.78 13.83
C SER A 247 -2.00 -1.97 14.01
N VAL A 248 -1.64 -1.21 12.98
CA VAL A 248 -0.45 -0.37 12.96
C VAL A 248 -0.79 1.05 12.50
N LYS A 249 -0.03 2.02 13.00
CA LYS A 249 -0.15 3.41 12.57
C LYS A 249 0.38 3.58 11.15
N SER A 250 -0.17 4.52 10.40
CA SER A 250 0.37 4.88 9.08
C SER A 250 1.80 5.41 9.25
N ILE A 251 2.68 5.07 8.30
CA ILE A 251 4.02 5.66 8.18
C ILE A 251 3.91 7.18 8.01
N SER A 252 2.88 7.65 7.30
CA SER A 252 2.53 9.07 7.19
C SER A 252 1.86 9.53 8.47
N ASP A 253 2.64 9.93 9.47
CA ASP A 253 2.19 10.37 10.78
C ASP A 253 1.18 11.54 10.70
N TRP A 254 1.37 12.46 9.75
CA TRP A 254 0.46 13.57 9.49
C TRP A 254 -0.94 13.13 9.01
N LYS A 255 -1.12 11.85 8.63
CA LYS A 255 -2.41 11.28 8.27
C LYS A 255 -3.16 10.69 9.46
N ASN A 256 -2.51 10.54 10.61
CA ASN A 256 -3.13 10.00 11.81
C ASN A 256 -3.73 11.16 12.64
N GLU A 257 -5.03 11.34 12.54
CA GLU A 257 -5.78 12.35 13.31
C GLU A 257 -6.60 11.69 14.39
N TYR A 258 -6.91 12.46 15.44
CA TYR A 258 -7.76 12.02 16.53
C TYR A 258 -8.91 13.02 16.71
N ALA A 259 -10.12 12.49 16.80
CA ALA A 259 -11.29 13.32 17.12
C ALA A 259 -11.30 13.64 18.63
N GLU A 260 -12.06 14.66 19.02
CA GLU A 260 -12.20 15.10 20.40
C GLU A 260 -12.59 13.96 21.36
N PHE A 261 -13.50 13.08 20.94
CA PHE A 261 -13.89 11.91 21.74
C PHE A 261 -12.75 10.90 21.97
N CYS A 262 -11.67 10.96 21.18
CA CYS A 262 -10.50 10.09 21.38
C CYS A 262 -9.70 10.47 22.63
N ASP A 263 -9.92 11.66 23.21
CA ASP A 263 -9.22 12.08 24.45
C ASP A 263 -9.65 11.23 25.65
N GLU A 264 -10.85 10.66 25.61
CA GLU A 264 -11.38 9.75 26.62
C GLU A 264 -11.09 8.26 26.31
N CYS A 265 -10.40 7.97 25.20
CA CYS A 265 -10.19 6.61 24.73
C CYS A 265 -8.96 5.96 25.37
N LEU A 266 -9.14 4.83 26.05
CA LEU A 266 -8.05 4.05 26.68
C LEU A 266 -7.01 3.53 25.67
N MET A 267 -7.39 3.42 24.38
CA MET A 267 -6.51 2.88 23.32
C MET A 267 -5.87 3.95 22.45
N LYS A 268 -6.02 5.25 22.77
CA LYS A 268 -5.55 6.37 21.93
C LYS A 268 -4.09 6.24 21.53
N ASP A 269 -3.21 5.96 22.48
CA ASP A 269 -1.76 5.92 22.24
C ASP A 269 -1.34 4.78 21.28
N ASN A 270 -2.08 3.67 21.29
CA ASN A 270 -1.82 2.49 20.46
C ASN A 270 -2.66 2.45 19.18
N CYS A 271 -3.59 3.38 19.02
CA CYS A 271 -4.51 3.43 17.88
C CYS A 271 -3.86 4.18 16.70
N CYS A 272 -4.19 3.76 15.47
CA CYS A 272 -3.79 4.48 14.28
C CYS A 272 -4.54 5.81 14.11
N GLY A 273 -5.60 6.06 14.88
CA GLY A 273 -6.44 7.24 14.72
C GLY A 273 -7.31 7.18 13.47
N LEU A 274 -7.84 8.32 13.10
CA LEU A 274 -8.60 8.54 11.88
C LEU A 274 -7.65 8.89 10.74
N PHE A 275 -7.97 8.45 9.55
CA PHE A 275 -7.14 8.75 8.39
C PHE A 275 -7.53 10.13 7.82
N ALA A 276 -6.71 11.15 8.07
CA ALA A 276 -6.98 12.57 7.83
C ALA A 276 -7.48 12.90 6.41
N THR A 277 -6.98 12.18 5.40
CA THR A 277 -7.38 12.40 4.00
C THR A 277 -8.70 11.73 3.62
N SER A 278 -9.26 10.89 4.50
CA SER A 278 -10.53 10.21 4.27
C SER A 278 -11.70 11.12 4.62
N ARG A 279 -12.50 11.50 3.61
CA ARG A 279 -13.66 12.39 3.77
C ARG A 279 -14.91 11.71 4.36
N ARG A 280 -14.86 10.39 4.54
CA ARG A 280 -15.90 9.59 5.20
C ARG A 280 -15.23 8.63 6.17
N GLN A 281 -15.81 8.52 7.33
CA GLN A 281 -15.38 7.64 8.40
C GLN A 281 -16.48 6.60 8.70
N SER A 282 -16.15 5.56 9.47
CA SER A 282 -17.12 4.56 9.95
C SER A 282 -18.14 5.19 10.89
N GLU A 283 -19.36 4.67 10.87
CA GLU A 283 -20.41 5.02 11.84
C GLU A 283 -20.15 4.42 13.23
N GLY A 284 -19.22 3.47 13.34
CA GLY A 284 -18.84 2.82 14.60
C GLY A 284 -17.80 3.55 15.44
N LEU A 285 -17.39 4.77 15.03
CA LEU A 285 -16.39 5.54 15.77
C LEU A 285 -16.92 5.96 17.16
N LYS A 286 -16.19 5.56 18.20
CA LYS A 286 -16.48 5.91 19.59
C LYS A 286 -15.25 5.69 20.47
N PRO A 287 -15.14 6.34 21.63
CA PRO A 287 -14.06 6.05 22.57
C PRO A 287 -14.23 4.62 23.15
N ILE A 288 -13.11 3.97 23.38
CA ILE A 288 -13.06 2.72 24.15
C ILE A 288 -12.79 3.12 25.59
N THR A 289 -13.83 3.08 26.41
CA THR A 289 -13.78 3.50 27.84
C THR A 289 -13.60 2.32 28.79
N GLU A 290 -13.82 1.10 28.30
CA GLU A 290 -13.64 -0.14 29.08
C GLU A 290 -12.98 -1.21 28.20
N ILE A 291 -12.01 -1.92 28.78
CA ILE A 291 -11.39 -3.09 28.15
C ILE A 291 -11.82 -4.31 28.97
N GLN A 292 -12.80 -5.04 28.49
CA GLN A 292 -13.16 -6.33 29.09
C GLN A 292 -11.98 -7.28 28.94
N CYS A 293 -11.49 -7.84 30.06
CA CYS A 293 -10.53 -8.95 30.03
C CYS A 293 -11.28 -10.22 29.60
N ASP A 294 -10.83 -10.85 28.50
CA ASP A 294 -11.32 -12.17 28.08
C ASP A 294 -10.72 -13.25 28.98
#